data_361f678c0c3a31d9c79d6b5065217ae1
#
_entry.id   361f678c0c3a31d9c79d6b5065217ae1
#
_cell.length_a   1.000
_cell.length_b   1.000
_cell.length_c   1.000
_cell.angle_alpha   90.00
_cell.angle_beta   90.00
_cell.angle_gamma   90.00
#
_symmetry.space_group_name_H-M   'P 1'
#
loop_
_entity.id
_entity.type
_entity.pdbx_description
1 polymer ?
#
loop_
_entity_poly.entity_id
_entity_poly.type
_entity_poly.pdbx_seq_one_letter_code
_entity_poly.pdbx_strand_id
1 'polypeptide(L)'
;SDVYKRQDIDYARLELLKLLSEHPYIRVKVGSDYEDTASITSASMLISYTCDIRPSENAQIGIRDWVNDGGRWLALHGTNSALDFDPPNPVGSPRCFPIWAELLGSQFISHPPIAPFPVQVSDPDHWLVEGIEPFETDDELYLCEYHDRDSLHPLMQTEWQGETPGFVDSDWTDCDPVHLIMYLKSHGKGKILYNNLGHCRGHWDMTEAVKYYPQIERCSWEIPQYHELLRRGIRWALGEEG
;
A
#
# COMPACT_ATOMS: atom_id res chain seq x y z
N SER A 1 20.78 -7.05 3.71
CA SER A 1 20.42 -5.63 3.77
C SER A 1 20.09 -4.99 2.41
N ASP A 2 19.58 -5.75 1.45
CA ASP A 2 19.28 -5.24 0.10
C ASP A 2 17.80 -4.92 -0.10
N VAL A 3 17.07 -4.73 1.00
CA VAL A 3 15.60 -4.64 1.04
C VAL A 3 15.06 -3.25 0.62
N TYR A 4 15.89 -2.23 0.47
CA TYR A 4 15.48 -0.83 0.33
C TYR A 4 15.70 -0.23 -1.07
N LYS A 5 15.64 -1.02 -2.13
CA LYS A 5 16.19 -0.60 -3.43
C LYS A 5 15.22 0.17 -4.35
N ARG A 6 13.93 0.32 -4.00
CA ARG A 6 12.92 0.86 -4.95
C ARG A 6 12.02 1.94 -4.38
N GLN A 7 11.99 2.09 -3.05
CA GLN A 7 11.20 3.07 -2.32
C GLN A 7 12.07 3.69 -1.22
N ASP A 8 11.91 4.97 -0.95
CA ASP A 8 12.55 5.64 0.19
C ASP A 8 11.85 5.27 1.51
N ILE A 9 12.07 4.02 1.92
CA ILE A 9 11.45 3.44 3.13
C ILE A 9 11.80 4.25 4.38
N ASP A 10 12.98 4.83 4.45
CA ASP A 10 13.41 5.61 5.61
C ASP A 10 12.65 6.94 5.69
N TYR A 11 12.38 7.57 4.56
CA TYR A 11 11.52 8.75 4.51
C TYR A 11 10.08 8.42 4.93
N ALA A 12 9.48 7.40 4.31
CA ALA A 12 8.12 6.97 4.65
C ALA A 12 8.00 6.58 6.13
N ARG A 13 8.99 5.86 6.66
CA ARG A 13 9.09 5.50 8.08
C ARG A 13 9.14 6.73 8.97
N LEU A 14 9.96 7.72 8.62
CA LEU A 14 10.07 8.96 9.40
C LEU A 14 8.73 9.70 9.46
N GLU A 15 8.04 9.84 8.33
CA GLU A 15 6.74 10.51 8.27
C GLU A 15 5.67 9.74 9.07
N LEU A 16 5.61 8.43 8.94
CA LEU A 16 4.70 7.59 9.74
C LEU A 16 5.00 7.68 11.24
N LEU A 17 6.28 7.68 11.64
CA LEU A 17 6.65 7.83 13.06
C LEU A 17 6.27 9.20 13.63
N LYS A 18 6.34 10.28 12.82
CA LYS A 18 5.85 11.60 13.22
C LYS A 18 4.35 11.56 13.51
N LEU A 19 3.55 10.98 12.60
CA LEU A 19 2.10 10.83 12.78
C LEU A 19 1.76 9.97 13.99
N LEU A 20 2.46 8.85 14.18
CA LEU A 20 2.27 7.99 15.35
C LEU A 20 2.62 8.71 16.68
N SER A 21 3.60 9.63 16.65
CA SER A 21 4.00 10.41 17.83
C SER A 21 2.94 11.43 18.27
N GLU A 22 1.94 11.73 17.44
CA GLU A 22 0.77 12.54 17.83
C GLU A 22 -0.08 11.81 18.90
N HIS A 23 0.12 10.49 19.09
CA HIS A 23 -0.57 9.63 20.04
C HIS A 23 0.39 9.13 21.14
N PRO A 24 0.52 9.82 22.27
CA PRO A 24 1.56 9.54 23.28
C PRO A 24 1.42 8.18 23.99
N TYR A 25 0.30 7.50 23.80
CA TYR A 25 0.04 6.16 24.34
C TYR A 25 0.43 5.02 23.38
N ILE A 26 0.85 5.33 22.16
CA ILE A 26 1.31 4.32 21.21
C ILE A 26 2.77 3.98 21.51
N ARG A 27 3.05 2.69 21.68
CA ARG A 27 4.40 2.15 21.65
C ARG A 27 4.69 1.51 20.31
N VAL A 28 5.62 2.09 19.57
CA VAL A 28 5.99 1.61 18.22
C VAL A 28 7.10 0.57 18.32
N LYS A 29 6.96 -0.53 17.56
CA LYS A 29 8.02 -1.44 17.18
C LYS A 29 8.17 -1.39 15.67
N VAL A 30 9.38 -1.19 15.18
CA VAL A 30 9.69 -1.14 13.75
C VAL A 30 10.33 -2.45 13.32
N GLY A 31 9.84 -3.04 12.22
CA GLY A 31 10.41 -4.18 11.52
C GLY A 31 10.84 -3.83 10.11
N SER A 32 11.61 -4.70 9.46
CA SER A 32 12.02 -4.58 8.05
C SER A 32 11.36 -5.62 7.14
N ASP A 33 10.73 -6.60 7.73
CA ASP A 33 10.04 -7.70 7.08
C ASP A 33 8.88 -8.19 7.97
N TYR A 34 8.28 -9.32 7.60
CA TYR A 34 7.14 -9.90 8.30
C TYR A 34 7.49 -11.19 9.09
N GLU A 35 8.77 -11.55 9.21
CA GLU A 35 9.18 -12.83 9.78
C GLU A 35 9.11 -12.86 11.31
N ASP A 36 9.18 -11.69 11.98
CA ASP A 36 8.91 -11.61 13.42
C ASP A 36 7.39 -11.60 13.71
N THR A 37 6.73 -12.69 13.28
CA THR A 37 5.27 -12.85 13.44
C THR A 37 4.82 -12.75 14.88
N ALA A 38 5.62 -13.22 15.85
CA ALA A 38 5.29 -13.13 17.27
C ALA A 38 5.11 -11.68 17.74
N SER A 39 5.95 -10.78 17.25
CA SER A 39 5.81 -9.35 17.54
C SER A 39 4.61 -8.73 16.86
N ILE A 40 4.37 -9.08 15.59
CA ILE A 40 3.24 -8.57 14.80
C ILE A 40 1.92 -9.02 15.44
N THR A 41 1.78 -10.31 15.74
CA THR A 41 0.52 -10.86 16.28
C THR A 41 0.26 -10.48 17.75
N SER A 42 1.26 -9.98 18.46
CA SER A 42 1.09 -9.39 19.80
C SER A 42 0.75 -7.90 19.79
N ALA A 43 0.81 -7.24 18.62
CA ALA A 43 0.49 -5.84 18.49
C ALA A 43 -1.03 -5.60 18.39
N SER A 44 -1.48 -4.42 18.81
CA SER A 44 -2.88 -3.99 18.67
C SER A 44 -3.23 -3.64 17.21
N MET A 45 -2.23 -3.24 16.43
CA MET A 45 -2.37 -2.90 15.01
C MET A 45 -1.09 -3.18 14.26
N LEU A 46 -1.21 -3.37 12.95
CA LEU A 46 -0.10 -3.42 12.01
C LEU A 46 -0.21 -2.25 11.02
N ILE A 47 0.88 -1.54 10.82
CA ILE A 47 1.02 -0.60 9.70
C ILE A 47 2.16 -1.08 8.84
N SER A 48 1.94 -1.25 7.55
CA SER A 48 2.98 -1.66 6.61
C SER A 48 3.14 -0.65 5.48
N TYR A 49 4.37 -0.32 5.20
CA TYR A 49 4.82 0.38 4.00
C TYR A 49 6.02 -0.40 3.49
N THR A 50 5.80 -1.23 2.49
CA THR A 50 6.81 -2.13 1.93
C THR A 50 6.72 -2.17 0.41
N CYS A 51 7.76 -2.64 -0.24
CA CYS A 51 7.77 -2.91 -1.67
C CYS A 51 8.63 -4.15 -1.90
N ASP A 52 8.11 -5.13 -2.63
CA ASP A 52 8.77 -6.42 -2.94
C ASP A 52 9.30 -7.16 -1.69
N ILE A 53 8.61 -7.07 -0.58
CA ILE A 53 8.86 -7.91 0.58
C ILE A 53 7.99 -9.16 0.45
N ARG A 54 8.65 -10.31 0.36
CA ARG A 54 8.01 -11.61 0.15
C ARG A 54 7.98 -12.39 1.46
N PRO A 55 6.89 -12.31 2.24
CA PRO A 55 6.79 -13.03 3.50
C PRO A 55 6.79 -14.54 3.27
N SER A 56 7.43 -15.28 4.17
CA SER A 56 7.33 -16.74 4.17
C SER A 56 5.88 -17.20 4.34
N GLU A 57 5.58 -18.42 3.90
CA GLU A 57 4.22 -18.97 4.06
C GLU A 57 3.77 -18.96 5.52
N ASN A 58 4.67 -19.26 6.46
CA ASN A 58 4.37 -19.19 7.89
C ASN A 58 4.05 -17.77 8.35
N ALA A 59 4.74 -16.78 7.86
CA ALA A 59 4.45 -15.38 8.17
C ALA A 59 3.09 -14.96 7.61
N GLN A 60 2.78 -15.34 6.37
CA GLN A 60 1.48 -15.08 5.76
C GLN A 60 0.34 -15.70 6.57
N ILE A 61 0.48 -16.97 6.96
CA ILE A 61 -0.51 -17.70 7.77
C ILE A 61 -0.67 -17.02 9.13
N GLY A 62 0.42 -16.72 9.82
CA GLY A 62 0.38 -16.10 11.15
C GLY A 62 -0.33 -14.74 11.14
N ILE A 63 -0.07 -13.91 10.12
CA ILE A 63 -0.71 -12.60 9.99
C ILE A 63 -2.18 -12.74 9.58
N ARG A 64 -2.50 -13.68 8.66
CA ARG A 64 -3.88 -13.99 8.29
C ARG A 64 -4.70 -14.41 9.53
N ASP A 65 -4.17 -15.31 10.33
CA ASP A 65 -4.86 -15.82 11.51
C ASP A 65 -5.03 -14.70 12.57
N TRP A 66 -4.02 -13.82 12.73
CA TRP A 66 -4.13 -12.65 13.58
C TRP A 66 -5.23 -11.67 13.11
N VAL A 67 -5.31 -11.38 11.81
CA VAL A 67 -6.40 -10.58 11.25
C VAL A 67 -7.72 -11.28 11.46
N ASN A 68 -7.82 -12.61 11.17
CA ASN A 68 -9.03 -13.39 11.40
C ASN A 68 -9.55 -13.28 12.84
N ASP A 69 -8.67 -13.19 13.82
CA ASP A 69 -9.01 -13.07 15.23
C ASP A 69 -9.34 -11.64 15.70
N GLY A 70 -9.26 -10.64 14.82
CA GLY A 70 -9.66 -9.27 15.09
C GLY A 70 -8.59 -8.22 14.91
N GLY A 71 -7.41 -8.59 14.39
CA GLY A 71 -6.33 -7.67 14.06
C GLY A 71 -6.75 -6.61 13.04
N ARG A 72 -6.21 -5.42 13.17
CA ARG A 72 -6.42 -4.31 12.22
C ARG A 72 -5.12 -3.97 11.52
N TRP A 73 -5.16 -3.97 10.21
CA TRP A 73 -3.99 -3.76 9.36
C TRP A 73 -4.20 -2.57 8.43
N LEU A 74 -3.41 -1.51 8.63
CA LEU A 74 -3.26 -0.41 7.68
C LEU A 74 -2.12 -0.77 6.71
N ALA A 75 -2.47 -1.15 5.50
CA ALA A 75 -1.54 -1.51 4.44
C ALA A 75 -1.39 -0.34 3.47
N LEU A 76 -0.16 0.04 3.17
CA LEU A 76 0.15 1.20 2.36
C LEU A 76 0.93 0.81 1.11
N HIS A 77 0.63 1.49 0.01
CA HIS A 77 1.34 1.49 -1.25
C HIS A 77 1.80 0.08 -1.69
N GLY A 78 3.10 -0.17 -1.79
CA GLY A 78 3.70 -1.41 -2.31
C GLY A 78 3.55 -2.65 -1.42
N THR A 79 2.72 -2.63 -0.38
CA THR A 79 2.51 -3.78 0.51
C THR A 79 1.99 -5.02 -0.23
N ASN A 80 1.28 -4.86 -1.35
CA ASN A 80 0.75 -5.95 -2.18
C ASN A 80 1.63 -6.31 -3.39
N SER A 81 2.85 -5.75 -3.48
CA SER A 81 3.72 -5.97 -4.65
C SER A 81 4.78 -7.03 -4.42
N ALA A 82 4.94 -7.91 -5.42
CA ALA A 82 6.12 -8.72 -5.65
C ALA A 82 6.64 -8.40 -7.05
N LEU A 83 7.93 -8.16 -7.19
CA LEU A 83 8.51 -7.67 -8.43
C LEU A 83 9.70 -8.52 -8.85
N ASP A 84 9.67 -9.04 -10.07
CA ASP A 84 10.84 -9.59 -10.75
C ASP A 84 11.47 -8.46 -11.58
N PHE A 85 12.50 -7.85 -11.02
CA PHE A 85 13.17 -6.68 -11.58
C PHE A 85 14.61 -7.04 -11.96
N ASP A 86 14.84 -7.19 -13.26
CA ASP A 86 16.14 -7.55 -13.84
C ASP A 86 16.38 -6.72 -15.13
N PRO A 87 16.77 -5.46 -15.03
CA PRO A 87 17.03 -4.61 -16.19
C PRO A 87 18.06 -5.20 -17.14
N PRO A 88 17.86 -5.12 -18.49
CA PRO A 88 16.84 -4.32 -19.18
C PRO A 88 15.50 -5.01 -19.44
N ASN A 89 15.23 -6.15 -18.83
CA ASN A 89 14.00 -6.88 -19.04
C ASN A 89 12.80 -6.12 -18.45
N PRO A 90 11.59 -6.30 -19.02
CA PRO A 90 10.37 -5.78 -18.40
C PRO A 90 10.17 -6.29 -16.98
N VAL A 91 9.57 -5.47 -16.14
CA VAL A 91 9.27 -5.82 -14.74
C VAL A 91 8.14 -6.84 -14.70
N GLY A 92 8.35 -7.97 -14.04
CA GLY A 92 7.33 -8.97 -13.78
C GLY A 92 6.68 -8.76 -12.42
N SER A 93 5.40 -9.16 -12.30
CA SER A 93 4.65 -9.16 -11.03
C SER A 93 4.20 -10.61 -10.72
N PRO A 94 5.09 -11.45 -10.15
CA PRO A 94 4.79 -12.87 -9.94
C PRO A 94 3.73 -13.06 -8.85
N ARG A 95 2.77 -13.98 -9.10
CA ARG A 95 1.73 -14.37 -8.13
C ARG A 95 2.31 -15.38 -7.12
N CYS A 96 3.35 -14.96 -6.39
CA CYS A 96 4.14 -15.85 -5.54
C CYS A 96 3.67 -15.94 -4.08
N PHE A 97 2.70 -15.13 -3.65
CA PHE A 97 2.16 -15.15 -2.29
C PHE A 97 0.61 -15.07 -2.26
N PRO A 98 -0.09 -16.13 -2.68
CA PRO A 98 -1.54 -16.10 -2.85
C PRO A 98 -2.31 -15.83 -1.54
N ILE A 99 -1.84 -16.33 -0.39
CA ILE A 99 -2.47 -16.05 0.92
C ILE A 99 -2.42 -14.57 1.23
N TRP A 100 -1.30 -13.91 0.93
CA TRP A 100 -1.10 -12.48 1.15
C TRP A 100 -1.99 -11.63 0.25
N ALA A 101 -2.03 -11.96 -1.04
CA ALA A 101 -2.85 -11.27 -2.02
C ALA A 101 -4.35 -11.42 -1.72
N GLU A 102 -4.79 -12.63 -1.34
CA GLU A 102 -6.16 -12.88 -0.90
C GLU A 102 -6.49 -12.07 0.37
N LEU A 103 -5.58 -12.05 1.35
CA LEU A 103 -5.77 -11.33 2.61
C LEU A 103 -5.89 -9.82 2.37
N LEU A 104 -5.01 -9.23 1.57
CA LEU A 104 -5.05 -7.81 1.20
C LEU A 104 -6.22 -7.48 0.26
N GLY A 105 -6.72 -8.47 -0.50
CA GLY A 105 -7.77 -8.30 -1.50
C GLY A 105 -7.28 -7.81 -2.85
N SER A 106 -5.98 -7.60 -3.00
CA SER A 106 -5.36 -7.21 -4.26
C SER A 106 -3.91 -7.64 -4.35
N GLN A 107 -3.43 -7.72 -5.61
CA GLN A 107 -2.03 -7.85 -5.95
C GLN A 107 -1.66 -6.82 -7.01
N PHE A 108 -0.56 -6.12 -6.82
CA PHE A 108 0.02 -5.22 -7.81
C PHE A 108 0.41 -5.97 -9.07
N ILE A 109 0.10 -5.40 -10.24
CA ILE A 109 0.48 -5.95 -11.55
C ILE A 109 1.42 -5.00 -12.29
N SER A 110 1.03 -3.73 -12.44
CA SER A 110 1.79 -2.73 -13.17
C SER A 110 1.38 -1.32 -12.77
N HIS A 111 2.07 -0.32 -13.27
CA HIS A 111 1.68 1.08 -13.15
C HIS A 111 2.10 1.88 -14.41
N PRO A 112 1.35 2.91 -14.81
CA PRO A 112 1.82 3.87 -15.80
C PRO A 112 3.01 4.68 -15.25
N PRO A 113 3.73 5.44 -16.08
CA PRO A 113 4.68 6.44 -15.59
C PRO A 113 4.03 7.35 -14.57
N ILE A 114 4.80 7.78 -13.54
CA ILE A 114 4.32 8.71 -12.53
C ILE A 114 3.82 9.98 -13.22
N ALA A 115 2.58 10.33 -12.96
CA ALA A 115 1.91 11.50 -13.54
C ALA A 115 0.72 11.87 -12.65
N PRO A 116 0.23 13.11 -12.73
CA PRO A 116 -0.98 13.54 -12.05
C PRO A 116 -2.20 12.71 -12.49
N PHE A 117 -3.00 12.27 -11.50
CA PHE A 117 -4.30 11.65 -11.74
C PHE A 117 -5.33 12.09 -10.68
N PRO A 118 -6.62 12.16 -11.04
CA PRO A 118 -7.66 12.52 -10.11
C PRO A 118 -7.97 11.36 -9.14
N VAL A 119 -8.21 11.68 -7.89
CA VAL A 119 -8.71 10.75 -6.86
C VAL A 119 -10.12 11.17 -6.48
N GLN A 120 -11.07 10.28 -6.68
CA GLN A 120 -12.49 10.46 -6.37
C GLN A 120 -12.86 9.77 -5.07
N VAL A 121 -13.74 10.38 -4.27
CA VAL A 121 -14.31 9.75 -3.08
C VAL A 121 -15.49 8.88 -3.49
N SER A 122 -15.44 7.57 -3.15
CA SER A 122 -16.47 6.58 -3.51
C SER A 122 -17.57 6.48 -2.47
N ASP A 123 -17.26 6.68 -1.20
CA ASP A 123 -18.21 6.64 -0.08
C ASP A 123 -18.03 7.88 0.81
N PRO A 124 -18.63 9.03 0.43
CA PRO A 124 -18.42 10.31 1.12
C PRO A 124 -18.96 10.35 2.54
N ASP A 125 -19.87 9.45 2.89
CA ASP A 125 -20.47 9.37 4.23
C ASP A 125 -19.60 8.54 5.21
N HIS A 126 -18.60 7.83 4.71
CA HIS A 126 -17.71 7.05 5.57
C HIS A 126 -16.69 7.96 6.27
N TRP A 127 -16.61 7.91 7.59
CA TRP A 127 -15.81 8.81 8.42
C TRP A 127 -14.30 8.87 8.04
N LEU A 128 -13.75 7.79 7.48
CA LEU A 128 -12.36 7.77 6.99
C LEU A 128 -12.11 8.79 5.87
N VAL A 129 -13.14 9.14 5.11
CA VAL A 129 -13.04 10.04 3.95
C VAL A 129 -14.04 11.21 4.01
N GLU A 130 -14.88 11.27 5.05
CA GLU A 130 -15.85 12.36 5.26
C GLU A 130 -15.17 13.74 5.18
N GLY A 131 -15.69 14.64 4.36
CA GLY A 131 -15.16 15.97 4.16
C GLY A 131 -13.82 16.04 3.40
N ILE A 132 -13.33 14.90 2.86
CA ILE A 132 -12.24 14.93 1.89
C ILE A 132 -12.83 15.21 0.51
N GLU A 133 -12.53 16.36 -0.04
CA GLU A 133 -12.90 16.69 -1.42
C GLU A 133 -12.05 15.89 -2.41
N PRO A 134 -12.58 15.56 -3.62
CA PRO A 134 -11.75 15.01 -4.69
C PRO A 134 -10.51 15.85 -4.93
N PHE A 135 -9.37 15.21 -5.17
CA PHE A 135 -8.10 15.88 -5.36
C PHE A 135 -7.31 15.24 -6.50
N GLU A 136 -6.28 15.94 -6.96
CA GLU A 136 -5.29 15.41 -7.89
C GLU A 136 -3.99 15.12 -7.12
N THR A 137 -3.34 14.02 -7.46
CA THR A 137 -2.04 13.65 -6.91
C THR A 137 -1.11 13.20 -8.02
N ASP A 138 0.15 13.50 -7.86
CA ASP A 138 1.24 12.98 -8.69
C ASP A 138 1.82 11.76 -7.96
N ASP A 139 1.43 10.55 -8.38
CA ASP A 139 1.82 9.31 -7.68
C ASP A 139 1.98 8.14 -8.66
N GLU A 140 2.47 7.01 -8.18
CA GLU A 140 2.49 5.72 -8.88
C GLU A 140 1.08 5.09 -8.83
N LEU A 141 0.30 5.24 -9.90
CA LEU A 141 -1.02 4.61 -9.96
C LEU A 141 -0.88 3.09 -10.12
N TYR A 142 -1.13 2.35 -9.07
CA TYR A 142 -1.10 0.89 -9.10
C TYR A 142 -2.32 0.30 -9.79
N LEU A 143 -2.08 -0.46 -10.85
CA LEU A 143 -3.05 -1.32 -11.48
C LEU A 143 -2.95 -2.68 -10.81
N CYS A 144 -4.04 -3.10 -10.18
CA CYS A 144 -4.06 -4.31 -9.37
C CYS A 144 -5.00 -5.37 -9.92
N GLU A 145 -4.60 -6.62 -9.76
CA GLU A 145 -5.52 -7.76 -9.78
C GLU A 145 -6.27 -7.79 -8.45
N TYR A 146 -7.60 -7.77 -8.49
CA TYR A 146 -8.43 -7.80 -7.28
C TYR A 146 -8.93 -9.23 -7.02
N HIS A 147 -8.81 -9.66 -5.76
CA HIS A 147 -9.31 -10.94 -5.28
C HIS A 147 -10.67 -10.70 -4.61
N ASP A 148 -11.75 -11.24 -5.20
CA ASP A 148 -13.13 -11.04 -4.75
C ASP A 148 -13.48 -9.54 -4.58
N ARG A 149 -13.47 -8.81 -5.70
CA ARG A 149 -13.68 -7.36 -5.74
C ARG A 149 -14.96 -6.91 -5.05
N ASP A 150 -16.03 -7.72 -5.10
CA ASP A 150 -17.29 -7.42 -4.46
C ASP A 150 -17.21 -7.44 -2.93
N SER A 151 -16.18 -8.07 -2.36
CA SER A 151 -15.93 -8.05 -0.91
C SER A 151 -15.15 -6.81 -0.45
N LEU A 152 -14.65 -6.00 -1.37
CA LEU A 152 -13.92 -4.78 -1.07
C LEU A 152 -14.90 -3.62 -0.96
N HIS A 153 -14.78 -2.82 0.09
CA HIS A 153 -15.55 -1.60 0.27
C HIS A 153 -14.72 -0.40 -0.22
N PRO A 154 -15.00 0.15 -1.41
CA PRO A 154 -14.25 1.27 -1.95
C PRO A 154 -14.49 2.55 -1.14
N LEU A 155 -13.43 3.21 -0.72
CA LEU A 155 -13.48 4.54 -0.10
C LEU A 155 -13.04 5.63 -1.07
N MET A 156 -12.04 5.32 -1.88
CA MET A 156 -11.52 6.22 -2.92
C MET A 156 -11.12 5.42 -4.16
N GLN A 157 -11.26 6.03 -5.32
CA GLN A 157 -10.97 5.41 -6.61
C GLN A 157 -10.50 6.44 -7.65
N THR A 158 -10.00 5.94 -8.76
CA THR A 158 -9.72 6.72 -9.98
C THR A 158 -10.11 5.92 -11.21
N GLU A 159 -10.26 6.60 -12.34
CA GLU A 159 -10.42 5.94 -13.65
C GLU A 159 -9.15 6.10 -14.46
N TRP A 160 -8.67 5.01 -15.01
CA TRP A 160 -7.52 5.01 -15.92
C TRP A 160 -7.61 3.87 -16.92
N GLN A 161 -7.16 4.12 -18.15
CA GLN A 161 -7.01 3.13 -19.21
C GLN A 161 -5.74 3.44 -19.99
N GLY A 162 -5.04 2.42 -20.41
CA GLY A 162 -3.84 2.55 -21.22
C GLY A 162 -2.94 1.33 -21.15
N GLU A 163 -1.74 1.47 -21.65
CA GLU A 163 -0.68 0.48 -21.56
C GLU A 163 0.39 0.94 -20.57
N THR A 164 1.04 -0.01 -19.91
CA THR A 164 2.13 0.23 -18.95
C THR A 164 3.45 -0.31 -19.54
N PRO A 165 4.05 0.39 -20.50
CA PRO A 165 5.29 -0.05 -21.10
C PRO A 165 6.38 -0.19 -20.04
N GLY A 166 7.14 -1.29 -20.10
CA GLY A 166 8.15 -1.63 -19.10
C GLY A 166 7.72 -2.74 -18.14
N PHE A 167 6.45 -3.15 -18.18
CA PHE A 167 5.95 -4.32 -17.45
C PHE A 167 5.68 -5.50 -18.38
N VAL A 168 5.77 -6.73 -17.84
CA VAL A 168 5.45 -7.95 -18.58
C VAL A 168 3.96 -7.97 -18.93
N ASP A 169 3.10 -7.62 -17.98
CA ASP A 169 1.65 -7.48 -18.14
C ASP A 169 1.32 -6.02 -18.53
N SER A 170 1.91 -5.52 -19.64
CA SER A 170 1.81 -4.11 -20.07
C SER A 170 0.42 -3.68 -20.53
N ASP A 171 -0.41 -4.63 -20.92
CA ASP A 171 -1.80 -4.47 -21.36
C ASP A 171 -2.80 -4.89 -20.29
N TRP A 172 -2.34 -5.08 -19.04
CA TRP A 172 -3.22 -5.46 -17.97
C TRP A 172 -4.31 -4.42 -17.77
N THR A 173 -5.53 -4.84 -17.98
CA THR A 173 -6.73 -4.14 -17.58
C THR A 173 -7.69 -5.17 -17.01
N ASP A 174 -8.28 -4.89 -15.87
CA ASP A 174 -9.31 -5.74 -15.27
C ASP A 174 -10.68 -5.56 -15.95
N CYS A 175 -10.69 -5.25 -17.24
CA CYS A 175 -11.89 -4.88 -18.02
C CYS A 175 -12.72 -3.72 -17.42
N ASP A 176 -12.36 -3.24 -16.26
CA ASP A 176 -12.95 -2.11 -15.55
C ASP A 176 -11.93 -0.98 -15.48
N PRO A 177 -12.23 0.22 -16.01
CA PRO A 177 -11.34 1.37 -15.93
C PRO A 177 -11.17 1.91 -14.51
N VAL A 178 -11.97 1.46 -13.57
CA VAL A 178 -11.96 1.93 -12.17
C VAL A 178 -10.90 1.18 -11.37
N HIS A 179 -9.96 1.92 -10.81
CA HIS A 179 -8.91 1.42 -9.92
C HIS A 179 -9.13 1.93 -8.49
N LEU A 180 -9.10 1.00 -7.53
CA LEU A 180 -9.30 1.35 -6.13
C LEU A 180 -8.03 2.00 -5.58
N ILE A 181 -8.18 3.18 -5.02
CA ILE A 181 -7.11 3.93 -4.36
C ILE A 181 -7.09 3.63 -2.85
N MET A 182 -8.26 3.62 -2.23
CA MET A 182 -8.38 3.28 -0.81
C MET A 182 -9.63 2.42 -0.62
N TYR A 183 -9.49 1.32 0.13
CA TYR A 183 -10.61 0.43 0.39
C TYR A 183 -10.47 -0.29 1.74
N LEU A 184 -11.59 -0.77 2.24
CA LEU A 184 -11.68 -1.66 3.39
C LEU A 184 -11.96 -3.08 2.94
N LYS A 185 -11.37 -4.05 3.64
CA LYS A 185 -11.66 -5.48 3.50
C LYS A 185 -11.83 -6.11 4.87
N SER A 186 -12.92 -6.86 5.03
CA SER A 186 -13.13 -7.67 6.22
C SER A 186 -12.51 -9.06 6.04
N HIS A 187 -11.89 -9.60 7.10
CA HIS A 187 -11.41 -10.97 7.14
C HIS A 187 -11.61 -11.55 8.54
N GLY A 188 -12.54 -12.49 8.66
CA GLY A 188 -12.96 -12.98 9.97
C GLY A 188 -13.52 -11.85 10.87
N LYS A 189 -12.92 -11.64 12.03
CA LYS A 189 -13.27 -10.55 12.96
C LYS A 189 -12.47 -9.27 12.72
N GLY A 190 -11.39 -9.37 11.96
CA GLY A 190 -10.49 -8.25 11.67
C GLY A 190 -10.76 -7.58 10.36
N LYS A 191 -9.98 -6.55 10.10
CA LYS A 191 -10.16 -5.71 8.92
C LYS A 191 -8.81 -5.22 8.40
N ILE A 192 -8.73 -5.01 7.10
CA ILE A 192 -7.63 -4.38 6.39
C ILE A 192 -8.12 -3.06 5.82
N LEU A 193 -7.39 -1.98 6.05
CA LEU A 193 -7.52 -0.73 5.32
C LEU A 193 -6.32 -0.61 4.39
N TYR A 194 -6.56 -0.67 3.10
CA TYR A 194 -5.52 -0.51 2.09
C TYR A 194 -5.58 0.90 1.49
N ASN A 195 -4.43 1.57 1.43
CA ASN A 195 -4.27 2.83 0.71
C ASN A 195 -3.11 2.70 -0.28
N ASN A 196 -3.43 2.80 -1.56
CA ASN A 196 -2.54 2.59 -2.68
C ASN A 196 -1.54 3.75 -2.89
N LEU A 197 -1.86 4.95 -2.41
CA LEU A 197 -1.01 6.13 -2.53
C LEU A 197 0.25 6.03 -1.66
N GLY A 198 1.23 6.87 -1.96
CA GLY A 198 2.37 7.10 -1.10
C GLY A 198 3.70 6.67 -1.70
N HIS A 199 3.82 6.64 -3.02
CA HIS A 199 5.12 6.46 -3.65
C HIS A 199 6.13 7.49 -3.14
N CYS A 200 7.35 7.04 -2.84
CA CYS A 200 8.47 7.93 -2.59
C CYS A 200 9.80 7.27 -2.97
N ARG A 201 10.71 8.05 -3.54
CA ARG A 201 12.02 7.58 -3.99
C ARG A 201 13.08 8.62 -3.70
N GLY A 202 14.21 8.19 -3.15
CA GLY A 202 15.40 8.98 -2.97
C GLY A 202 16.45 8.71 -4.06
N HIS A 203 17.57 9.39 -3.98
CA HIS A 203 18.63 9.28 -4.98
C HIS A 203 19.28 7.89 -5.09
N TRP A 204 19.15 7.06 -4.07
CA TRP A 204 19.85 5.77 -3.96
C TRP A 204 18.93 4.57 -4.12
N ASP A 205 17.62 4.80 -4.40
CA ASP A 205 16.61 3.76 -4.45
C ASP A 205 16.46 3.26 -5.88
N MET A 206 17.20 2.98 -6.67
CA MET A 206 17.15 2.37 -8.02
C MET A 206 18.53 1.94 -8.49
N THR A 207 19.43 1.61 -7.56
CA THR A 207 20.83 1.30 -7.87
C THR A 207 21.02 0.09 -8.78
N GLU A 208 19.99 -0.74 -8.92
CA GLU A 208 19.96 -1.85 -9.90
C GLU A 208 19.85 -1.34 -11.34
N ALA A 209 19.13 -0.23 -11.56
CA ALA A 209 18.95 0.37 -12.87
C ALA A 209 19.86 1.57 -13.12
N VAL A 210 20.03 2.43 -12.10
CA VAL A 210 20.83 3.65 -12.20
C VAL A 210 21.64 3.86 -10.92
N LYS A 211 22.90 4.24 -11.05
CA LYS A 211 23.78 4.45 -9.89
C LYS A 211 23.30 5.57 -8.96
N TYR A 212 22.62 6.57 -9.50
CA TYR A 212 22.11 7.73 -8.79
C TYR A 212 20.85 8.22 -9.47
N TYR A 213 19.73 8.16 -8.78
CA TYR A 213 18.45 8.62 -9.31
C TYR A 213 18.41 10.16 -9.26
N PRO A 214 18.17 10.84 -10.38
CA PRO A 214 18.44 12.28 -10.45
C PRO A 214 17.45 13.13 -9.65
N GLN A 215 16.24 12.63 -9.39
CA GLN A 215 15.16 13.35 -8.73
C GLN A 215 14.71 12.63 -7.47
N ILE A 216 14.37 13.41 -6.44
CA ILE A 216 13.65 12.88 -5.28
C ILE A 216 12.16 12.94 -5.60
N GLU A 217 11.48 11.83 -5.41
CA GLU A 217 10.02 11.72 -5.57
C GLU A 217 9.39 11.61 -4.19
N ARG A 218 8.38 12.43 -3.93
CA ARG A 218 7.61 12.44 -2.67
C ARG A 218 6.11 12.25 -2.90
N CYS A 219 5.64 12.48 -4.11
CA CYS A 219 4.30 12.17 -4.55
C CYS A 219 3.22 12.59 -3.54
N SER A 220 2.29 11.72 -3.21
CA SER A 220 1.21 12.01 -2.26
C SER A 220 1.68 12.46 -0.87
N TRP A 221 2.93 12.20 -0.48
CA TRP A 221 3.47 12.70 0.79
C TRP A 221 3.56 14.23 0.86
N GLU A 222 3.45 14.94 -0.26
CA GLU A 222 3.48 16.41 -0.29
C GLU A 222 2.09 17.03 -0.17
N ILE A 223 1.00 16.25 -0.16
CA ILE A 223 -0.36 16.76 -0.13
C ILE A 223 -1.03 16.58 1.24
N PRO A 224 -1.75 17.61 1.72
CA PRO A 224 -2.41 17.57 3.04
C PRO A 224 -3.45 16.46 3.17
N GLN A 225 -4.18 16.15 2.08
CA GLN A 225 -5.20 15.11 2.05
C GLN A 225 -4.61 13.74 2.40
N TYR A 226 -3.44 13.41 1.87
CA TYR A 226 -2.79 12.13 2.16
C TYR A 226 -2.41 12.01 3.64
N HIS A 227 -1.85 13.08 4.23
CA HIS A 227 -1.53 13.10 5.66
C HIS A 227 -2.78 12.96 6.53
N GLU A 228 -3.89 13.58 6.14
CA GLU A 228 -5.15 13.42 6.86
C GLU A 228 -5.69 11.99 6.76
N LEU A 229 -5.63 11.38 5.56
CA LEU A 229 -6.00 9.97 5.38
C LEU A 229 -5.13 9.03 6.22
N LEU A 230 -3.84 9.29 6.34
CA LEU A 230 -2.94 8.54 7.22
C LEU A 230 -3.31 8.69 8.70
N ARG A 231 -3.62 9.91 9.18
CA ARG A 231 -4.08 10.13 10.56
C ARG A 231 -5.35 9.37 10.86
N ARG A 232 -6.33 9.43 9.95
CA ARG A 232 -7.59 8.68 10.10
C ARG A 232 -7.35 7.17 10.03
N GLY A 233 -6.48 6.71 9.14
CA GLY A 233 -6.07 5.32 9.05
C GLY A 233 -5.41 4.80 10.33
N ILE A 234 -4.57 5.60 10.99
CA ILE A 234 -3.96 5.27 12.29
C ILE A 234 -5.04 5.16 13.36
N ARG A 235 -5.97 6.13 13.46
CA ARG A 235 -7.09 6.11 14.42
C ARG A 235 -7.99 4.89 14.18
N TRP A 236 -8.29 4.60 12.92
CA TRP A 236 -9.04 3.40 12.54
C TRP A 236 -8.31 2.12 13.00
N ALA A 237 -6.99 2.02 12.78
CA ALA A 237 -6.20 0.87 13.18
C ALA A 237 -6.14 0.70 14.70
N LEU A 238 -6.28 1.79 15.47
CA LEU A 238 -6.42 1.78 16.94
C LEU A 238 -7.81 1.33 17.42
N GLY A 239 -8.75 1.14 16.51
CA GLY A 239 -10.09 0.68 16.85
C GLY A 239 -11.14 1.79 16.96
N GLU A 240 -10.83 3.02 16.55
CA GLU A 240 -11.84 4.06 16.45
C GLU A 240 -12.80 3.72 15.30
N GLU A 241 -14.07 3.87 15.58
CA GLU A 241 -15.17 3.78 14.62
C GLU A 241 -15.92 5.10 14.73
N GLY A 242 -16.01 5.84 13.63
CA GLY A 242 -16.59 7.18 13.58
C GLY A 242 -18.05 7.28 14.00
#